data_86bb87af485de949dd8f9a0f9370f362
#
_entry.id   86bb87af485de949dd8f9a0f9370f362
#
_cell.length_a   1.000
_cell.length_b   1.000
_cell.length_c   1.000
_cell.angle_alpha   90.00
_cell.angle_beta   90.00
_cell.angle_gamma   90.00
#
_symmetry.space_group_name_H-M   'P 1'
#
loop_
_entity.id
_entity.type
_entity.pdbx_description
1 polymer ?
#
loop_
_entity_poly.entity_id
_entity_poly.type
_entity_poly.pdbx_seq_one_letter_code
_entity_poly.pdbx_strand_id
1 'polypeptide(L)'
;MSIEIRNVSKQFGDFQALRDVSLDIQSGELIALLGPSGCGKTTLLRIIAGLETADVGTIHFSGEDTTDVHVRERNVGFVFQHYALFRHMTVFENVAFGLRVKPRSERPSEAQIKKKVMDLLKLVQLDWLAERYPSQLSGGQRQRIALARALAVEPKVLLLDEPFGALDAKVRKELRRWLRRLHDELHVTSIFVTHDQEEALEV
;
A
#
# COMPACT_ATOMS: atom_id res chain seq x y z
N MET A 1 -6.44 -12.98 0.98
CA MET A 1 -6.99 -12.60 2.31
C MET A 1 -8.21 -11.74 2.06
N SER A 2 -9.41 -12.16 2.47
CA SER A 2 -10.62 -11.34 2.37
C SER A 2 -10.64 -10.25 3.44
N ILE A 3 -11.38 -9.17 3.19
CA ILE A 3 -11.56 -8.06 4.12
C ILE A 3 -13.04 -7.78 4.24
N GLU A 4 -13.55 -7.74 5.45
CA GLU A 4 -14.93 -7.39 5.75
C GLU A 4 -14.95 -6.14 6.63
N ILE A 5 -15.63 -5.12 6.17
CA ILE A 5 -15.83 -3.84 6.85
C ILE A 5 -17.29 -3.77 7.24
N ARG A 6 -17.61 -3.55 8.51
CA ARG A 6 -18.98 -3.56 9.05
C ARG A 6 -19.26 -2.27 9.83
N ASN A 7 -20.20 -1.49 9.28
CA ASN A 7 -20.77 -0.29 9.93
C ASN A 7 -19.73 0.71 10.45
N VAL A 8 -18.61 0.86 9.73
CA VAL A 8 -17.50 1.70 10.17
C VAL A 8 -17.87 3.18 10.08
N SER A 9 -17.72 3.87 11.19
CA SER A 9 -17.90 5.33 11.32
C SER A 9 -16.69 5.96 11.95
N LYS A 10 -16.34 7.18 11.53
CA LYS A 10 -15.22 7.97 12.05
C LYS A 10 -15.52 9.45 12.00
N GLN A 11 -15.29 10.13 13.11
CA GLN A 11 -15.44 11.58 13.27
C GLN A 11 -14.12 12.21 13.75
N PHE A 12 -13.80 13.38 13.23
CA PHE A 12 -12.68 14.20 13.67
C PHE A 12 -13.21 15.57 14.11
N GLY A 13 -13.32 15.80 15.42
CA GLY A 13 -14.02 16.98 15.94
C GLY A 13 -15.46 17.03 15.42
N ASP A 14 -15.82 18.10 14.71
CA ASP A 14 -17.16 18.26 14.11
C ASP A 14 -17.28 17.66 12.68
N PHE A 15 -16.18 17.13 12.14
CA PHE A 15 -16.15 16.57 10.78
C PHE A 15 -16.40 15.07 10.78
N GLN A 16 -17.52 14.64 10.18
CA GLN A 16 -17.84 13.22 9.96
C GLN A 16 -17.10 12.71 8.71
N ALA A 17 -15.99 12.00 8.89
CA ALA A 17 -15.19 11.45 7.80
C ALA A 17 -15.79 10.19 7.18
N LEU A 18 -16.35 9.29 8.00
CA LEU A 18 -17.02 8.07 7.58
C LEU A 18 -18.34 7.91 8.34
N ARG A 19 -19.38 7.47 7.63
CA ARG A 19 -20.69 7.20 8.22
C ARG A 19 -21.21 5.85 7.76
N ASP A 20 -21.28 4.89 8.67
CA ASP A 20 -21.90 3.57 8.46
C ASP A 20 -21.42 2.85 7.19
N VAL A 21 -20.11 2.81 6.99
CA VAL A 21 -19.51 2.21 5.79
C VAL A 21 -19.38 0.70 5.99
N SER A 22 -19.96 -0.07 5.06
CA SER A 22 -19.82 -1.53 4.99
C SER A 22 -19.35 -1.94 3.61
N LEU A 23 -18.40 -2.86 3.53
CA LEU A 23 -17.79 -3.32 2.28
C LEU A 23 -17.21 -4.72 2.46
N ASP A 24 -17.41 -5.59 1.47
CA ASP A 24 -16.79 -6.92 1.38
C ASP A 24 -15.80 -6.95 0.21
N ILE A 25 -14.57 -7.40 0.48
CA ILE A 25 -13.51 -7.54 -0.50
C ILE A 25 -13.04 -9.00 -0.46
N GLN A 26 -13.12 -9.67 -1.61
CA GLN A 26 -12.70 -11.06 -1.72
C GLN A 26 -11.17 -11.18 -1.75
N SER A 27 -10.66 -12.36 -1.39
CA SER A 27 -9.23 -12.64 -1.47
C SER A 27 -8.74 -12.52 -2.92
N GLY A 28 -7.68 -11.75 -3.13
CA GLY A 28 -7.08 -11.55 -4.44
C GLY A 28 -7.77 -10.52 -5.33
N GLU A 29 -8.78 -9.79 -4.83
CA GLU A 29 -9.40 -8.70 -5.58
C GLU A 29 -8.52 -7.44 -5.58
N LEU A 30 -8.66 -6.66 -6.66
CA LEU A 30 -8.12 -5.31 -6.80
C LEU A 30 -9.29 -4.32 -6.84
N ILE A 31 -9.45 -3.54 -5.78
CA ILE A 31 -10.58 -2.64 -5.56
C ILE A 31 -10.13 -1.18 -5.66
N ALA A 32 -10.88 -0.38 -6.42
CA ALA A 32 -10.72 1.08 -6.46
C ALA A 32 -11.75 1.77 -5.56
N LEU A 33 -11.30 2.54 -4.59
CA LEU A 33 -12.14 3.47 -3.82
C LEU A 33 -12.18 4.81 -4.56
N LEU A 34 -13.26 5.04 -5.29
CA LEU A 34 -13.47 6.24 -6.09
C LEU A 34 -14.34 7.27 -5.36
N GLY A 35 -14.03 8.54 -5.52
CA GLY A 35 -14.84 9.65 -5.00
C GLY A 35 -14.07 10.96 -4.89
N PRO A 36 -14.73 12.08 -4.59
CA PRO A 36 -14.10 13.39 -4.46
C PRO A 36 -13.10 13.44 -3.31
N SER A 37 -12.18 14.40 -3.35
CA SER A 37 -11.26 14.65 -2.23
C SER A 37 -12.04 15.00 -0.97
N GLY A 38 -11.58 14.48 0.19
CA GLY A 38 -12.19 14.72 1.49
C GLY A 38 -13.40 13.83 1.82
N CYS A 39 -13.82 12.89 0.96
CA CYS A 39 -14.95 11.99 1.25
C CYS A 39 -14.61 10.78 2.13
N GLY A 40 -13.46 10.76 2.79
CA GLY A 40 -13.10 9.72 3.77
C GLY A 40 -12.33 8.51 3.24
N LYS A 41 -12.01 8.41 1.94
CA LYS A 41 -11.31 7.25 1.36
C LYS A 41 -9.97 6.94 2.04
N THR A 42 -9.11 7.94 2.19
CA THR A 42 -7.83 7.81 2.89
C THR A 42 -8.04 7.42 4.36
N THR A 43 -9.08 7.95 5.01
CA THR A 43 -9.43 7.57 6.40
C THR A 43 -9.81 6.10 6.48
N LEU A 44 -10.66 5.62 5.57
CA LEU A 44 -11.03 4.20 5.49
C LEU A 44 -9.80 3.32 5.27
N LEU A 45 -8.94 3.70 4.31
CA LEU A 45 -7.72 2.98 4.01
C LEU A 45 -6.80 2.88 5.25
N ARG A 46 -6.67 3.97 6.01
CA ARG A 46 -5.88 3.99 7.27
C ARG A 46 -6.49 3.14 8.37
N ILE A 47 -7.83 3.09 8.47
CA ILE A 47 -8.52 2.23 9.44
C ILE A 47 -8.29 0.76 9.08
N ILE A 48 -8.40 0.37 7.80
CA ILE A 48 -8.07 -0.98 7.34
C ILE A 48 -6.63 -1.35 7.69
N ALA A 49 -5.69 -0.41 7.51
CA ALA A 49 -4.29 -0.61 7.84
C ALA A 49 -3.99 -0.71 9.35
N GLY A 50 -4.90 -0.25 10.20
CA GLY A 50 -4.64 -0.07 11.64
C GLY A 50 -3.78 1.13 11.98
N LEU A 51 -3.69 2.11 11.06
CA LEU A 51 -3.03 3.40 11.26
C LEU A 51 -3.95 4.45 11.85
N GLU A 52 -5.26 4.19 11.85
CA GLU A 52 -6.32 4.98 12.46
C GLU A 52 -7.35 4.04 13.07
N THR A 53 -8.03 4.46 14.13
CA THR A 53 -9.08 3.69 14.78
C THR A 53 -10.47 4.16 14.33
N ALA A 54 -11.39 3.23 14.09
CA ALA A 54 -12.80 3.54 13.92
C ALA A 54 -13.43 3.95 15.25
N ASP A 55 -14.42 4.84 15.22
CA ASP A 55 -15.19 5.17 16.42
C ASP A 55 -16.31 4.15 16.66
N VAL A 56 -16.83 3.56 15.57
CA VAL A 56 -17.85 2.50 15.56
C VAL A 56 -17.55 1.55 14.40
N GLY A 57 -17.99 0.30 14.53
CA GLY A 57 -17.85 -0.72 13.51
C GLY A 57 -16.62 -1.60 13.69
N THR A 58 -16.47 -2.57 12.79
CA THR A 58 -15.41 -3.59 12.88
C THR A 58 -14.74 -3.85 11.53
N ILE A 59 -13.48 -4.29 11.58
CA ILE A 59 -12.69 -4.76 10.43
C ILE A 59 -12.32 -6.22 10.68
N HIS A 60 -12.67 -7.09 9.74
CA HIS A 60 -12.30 -8.51 9.80
C HIS A 60 -11.38 -8.86 8.63
N PHE A 61 -10.34 -9.61 8.90
CA PHE A 61 -9.46 -10.21 7.89
C PHE A 61 -9.66 -11.73 7.91
N SER A 62 -10.13 -12.29 6.79
CA SER A 62 -10.42 -13.73 6.65
C SER A 62 -11.34 -14.26 7.79
N GLY A 63 -12.33 -13.45 8.20
CA GLY A 63 -13.27 -13.77 9.25
C GLY A 63 -12.80 -13.50 10.69
N GLU A 64 -11.52 -13.13 10.89
CA GLU A 64 -11.00 -12.76 12.20
C GLU A 64 -11.13 -11.27 12.45
N ASP A 65 -11.66 -10.87 13.60
CA ASP A 65 -11.76 -9.46 14.00
C ASP A 65 -10.36 -8.88 14.25
N THR A 66 -10.01 -7.88 13.46
CA THR A 66 -8.73 -7.18 13.53
C THR A 66 -8.86 -5.72 13.95
N THR A 67 -10.03 -5.31 14.42
CA THR A 67 -10.36 -3.91 14.74
C THR A 67 -9.33 -3.29 15.69
N ASP A 68 -8.96 -4.00 16.74
CA ASP A 68 -7.99 -3.54 17.74
C ASP A 68 -6.59 -4.14 17.56
N VAL A 69 -6.36 -4.91 16.49
CA VAL A 69 -5.04 -5.50 16.21
C VAL A 69 -4.08 -4.41 15.74
N HIS A 70 -2.89 -4.39 16.36
CA HIS A 70 -1.86 -3.41 16.04
C HIS A 70 -1.40 -3.53 14.57
N VAL A 71 -1.10 -2.40 13.92
CA VAL A 71 -0.68 -2.32 12.51
C VAL A 71 0.42 -3.31 12.12
N ARG A 72 1.37 -3.59 13.02
CA ARG A 72 2.48 -4.53 12.78
C ARG A 72 2.04 -5.98 12.60
N GLU A 73 0.88 -6.35 13.15
CA GLU A 73 0.36 -7.72 13.15
C GLU A 73 -0.68 -7.93 12.04
N ARG A 74 -1.17 -6.86 11.40
CA ARG A 74 -2.17 -6.95 10.32
C ARG A 74 -1.64 -7.49 9.00
N ASN A 75 -0.32 -7.61 8.83
CA ASN A 75 0.31 -8.07 7.58
C ASN A 75 -0.12 -7.26 6.34
N VAL A 76 -0.21 -5.95 6.50
CA VAL A 76 -0.62 -4.99 5.47
C VAL A 76 0.58 -4.20 4.96
N GLY A 77 0.71 -4.09 3.64
CA GLY A 77 1.62 -3.17 2.99
C GLY A 77 0.90 -1.85 2.69
N PHE A 78 1.46 -0.72 3.09
CA PHE A 78 0.86 0.59 2.85
C PHE A 78 1.78 1.49 2.02
N VAL A 79 1.25 2.07 0.95
CA VAL A 79 1.93 3.07 0.12
C VAL A 79 1.21 4.40 0.27
N PHE A 80 1.90 5.38 0.84
CA PHE A 80 1.37 6.71 1.08
C PHE A 80 1.38 7.57 -0.19
N GLN A 81 0.47 8.53 -0.28
CA GLN A 81 0.32 9.48 -1.39
C GLN A 81 1.64 10.18 -1.78
N HIS A 82 2.50 10.50 -0.82
CA HIS A 82 3.82 11.12 -1.06
C HIS A 82 4.96 10.11 -0.96
N TYR A 83 4.68 8.82 -1.14
CA TYR A 83 5.61 7.69 -1.15
C TYR A 83 6.34 7.42 0.17
N ALA A 84 6.55 8.44 1.02
CA ALA A 84 7.19 8.37 2.33
C ALA A 84 8.53 7.60 2.32
N LEU A 85 9.35 7.76 1.27
CA LEU A 85 10.68 7.16 1.22
C LEU A 85 11.62 7.86 2.21
N PHE A 86 12.49 7.08 2.84
CA PHE A 86 13.53 7.58 3.73
C PHE A 86 14.61 8.29 2.89
N ARG A 87 14.67 9.60 2.97
CA ARG A 87 15.51 10.44 2.10
C ARG A 87 17.02 10.22 2.29
N HIS A 88 17.42 9.78 3.48
CA HIS A 88 18.80 9.50 3.86
C HIS A 88 19.26 8.08 3.56
N MET A 89 18.38 7.25 3.03
CA MET A 89 18.64 5.86 2.64
C MET A 89 18.63 5.71 1.13
N THR A 90 19.49 4.82 0.62
CA THR A 90 19.47 4.42 -0.79
C THR A 90 18.16 3.71 -1.15
N VAL A 91 17.93 3.48 -2.43
CA VAL A 91 16.81 2.66 -2.93
C VAL A 91 16.86 1.26 -2.31
N PHE A 92 18.03 0.63 -2.33
CA PHE A 92 18.23 -0.68 -1.70
C PHE A 92 17.85 -0.67 -0.22
N GLU A 93 18.36 0.28 0.54
CA GLU A 93 18.09 0.40 1.98
C GLU A 93 16.61 0.67 2.29
N ASN A 94 15.93 1.49 1.47
CA ASN A 94 14.50 1.71 1.60
C ASN A 94 13.71 0.41 1.47
N VAL A 95 14.01 -0.42 0.47
CA VAL A 95 13.33 -1.70 0.26
C VAL A 95 13.71 -2.72 1.34
N ALA A 96 14.97 -2.76 1.75
CA ALA A 96 15.47 -3.66 2.78
C ALA A 96 14.96 -3.34 4.19
N PHE A 97 14.51 -2.10 4.43
CA PHE A 97 14.21 -1.58 5.77
C PHE A 97 13.25 -2.49 6.55
N GLY A 98 12.10 -2.83 5.97
CA GLY A 98 11.10 -3.67 6.62
C GLY A 98 11.60 -5.07 7.01
N LEU A 99 12.54 -5.62 6.24
CA LEU A 99 13.18 -6.90 6.54
C LEU A 99 14.18 -6.80 7.69
N ARG A 100 14.94 -5.69 7.74
CA ARG A 100 15.99 -5.45 8.75
C ARG A 100 15.45 -5.13 10.13
N VAL A 101 14.24 -4.51 10.22
CA VAL A 101 13.61 -4.18 11.51
C VAL A 101 12.83 -5.34 12.14
N LYS A 102 12.71 -6.47 11.45
CA LYS A 102 12.12 -7.69 12.05
C LYS A 102 12.89 -8.13 13.29
N PRO A 103 12.22 -8.76 14.27
CA PRO A 103 12.88 -9.42 15.40
C PRO A 103 14.01 -10.35 14.92
N ARG A 104 15.07 -10.52 15.71
CA ARG A 104 16.23 -11.35 15.33
C ARG A 104 15.86 -12.78 14.93
N SER A 105 14.85 -13.34 15.57
CA SER A 105 14.33 -14.69 15.29
C SER A 105 13.67 -14.84 13.92
N GLU A 106 13.16 -13.72 13.34
CA GLU A 106 12.41 -13.70 12.08
C GLU A 106 13.17 -12.99 10.95
N ARG A 107 14.31 -12.36 11.29
CA ARG A 107 15.09 -11.57 10.34
C ARG A 107 15.86 -12.50 9.40
N PRO A 108 15.66 -12.38 8.08
CA PRO A 108 16.49 -13.10 7.11
C PRO A 108 17.96 -12.67 7.20
N SER A 109 18.87 -13.55 6.77
CA SER A 109 20.29 -13.18 6.64
C SER A 109 20.48 -12.04 5.63
N GLU A 110 21.58 -11.30 5.74
CA GLU A 110 21.87 -10.19 4.79
C GLU A 110 21.98 -10.70 3.34
N ALA A 111 22.43 -11.92 3.11
CA ALA A 111 22.45 -12.54 1.78
C ALA A 111 21.03 -12.77 1.24
N GLN A 112 20.11 -13.24 2.08
CA GLN A 112 18.69 -13.40 1.72
C GLN A 112 18.00 -12.07 1.50
N ILE A 113 18.28 -11.07 2.35
CA ILE A 113 17.76 -9.69 2.18
C ILE A 113 18.24 -9.13 0.84
N LYS A 114 19.54 -9.23 0.53
CA LYS A 114 20.11 -8.75 -0.72
C LYS A 114 19.43 -9.39 -1.94
N LYS A 115 19.29 -10.71 -1.93
CA LYS A 115 18.61 -11.43 -3.00
C LYS A 115 17.18 -10.94 -3.18
N LYS A 116 16.40 -10.92 -2.12
CA LYS A 116 14.98 -10.50 -2.14
C LYS A 116 14.79 -9.07 -2.61
N VAL A 117 15.60 -8.15 -2.11
CA VAL A 117 15.56 -6.73 -2.52
C VAL A 117 15.87 -6.60 -4.01
N MET A 118 16.93 -7.26 -4.50
CA MET A 118 17.29 -7.19 -5.92
C MET A 118 16.23 -7.83 -6.83
N ASP A 119 15.59 -8.93 -6.40
CA ASP A 119 14.48 -9.55 -7.13
C ASP A 119 13.27 -8.61 -7.20
N LEU A 120 12.92 -7.91 -6.11
CA LEU A 120 11.87 -6.90 -6.09
C LEU A 120 12.20 -5.68 -6.95
N LEU A 121 13.45 -5.20 -6.91
CA LEU A 121 13.88 -4.09 -7.76
C LEU A 121 13.83 -4.44 -9.25
N LYS A 122 14.15 -5.68 -9.61
CA LYS A 122 13.95 -6.20 -10.99
C LYS A 122 12.48 -6.27 -11.35
N LEU A 123 11.61 -6.76 -10.44
CA LEU A 123 10.17 -6.81 -10.64
C LEU A 123 9.59 -5.43 -10.97
N VAL A 124 10.05 -4.37 -10.26
CA VAL A 124 9.66 -2.98 -10.54
C VAL A 124 10.49 -2.31 -11.64
N GLN A 125 11.44 -3.05 -12.28
CA GLN A 125 12.30 -2.60 -13.37
C GLN A 125 13.24 -1.44 -12.99
N LEU A 126 13.74 -1.43 -11.76
CA LEU A 126 14.59 -0.35 -11.21
C LEU A 126 15.82 -0.87 -10.46
N ASP A 127 16.29 -2.09 -10.76
CA ASP A 127 17.46 -2.72 -10.13
C ASP A 127 18.76 -1.94 -10.34
N TRP A 128 18.89 -1.25 -11.47
CA TRP A 128 20.00 -0.35 -11.77
C TRP A 128 20.05 0.92 -10.92
N LEU A 129 19.00 1.23 -10.13
CA LEU A 129 18.93 2.38 -9.24
C LEU A 129 19.21 2.02 -7.78
N ALA A 130 19.62 0.80 -7.45
CA ALA A 130 19.76 0.29 -6.09
C ALA A 130 20.58 1.23 -5.17
N GLU A 131 21.65 1.82 -5.68
CA GLU A 131 22.57 2.73 -4.95
C GLU A 131 22.17 4.21 -4.99
N ARG A 132 21.07 4.56 -5.68
CA ARG A 132 20.59 5.95 -5.76
C ARG A 132 19.76 6.32 -4.54
N TYR A 133 19.70 7.63 -4.27
CA TYR A 133 18.85 8.20 -3.23
C TYR A 133 17.52 8.68 -3.80
N PRO A 134 16.45 8.77 -2.97
CA PRO A 134 15.13 9.23 -3.42
C PRO A 134 15.13 10.59 -4.14
N SER A 135 16.04 11.51 -3.79
CA SER A 135 16.20 12.81 -4.43
C SER A 135 16.65 12.73 -5.91
N GLN A 136 17.23 11.61 -6.31
CA GLN A 136 17.75 11.35 -7.65
C GLN A 136 16.73 10.62 -8.55
N LEU A 137 15.51 10.39 -8.06
CA LEU A 137 14.46 9.61 -8.74
C LEU A 137 13.36 10.51 -9.28
N SER A 138 12.76 10.09 -10.40
CA SER A 138 11.48 10.66 -10.87
C SER A 138 10.31 10.30 -9.95
N GLY A 139 9.16 10.97 -10.10
CA GLY A 139 7.95 10.63 -9.34
C GLY A 139 7.52 9.17 -9.52
N GLY A 140 7.46 8.68 -10.76
CA GLY A 140 7.10 7.29 -11.05
C GLY A 140 8.12 6.27 -10.52
N GLN A 141 9.42 6.61 -10.53
CA GLN A 141 10.44 5.76 -9.93
C GLN A 141 10.27 5.69 -8.40
N ARG A 142 10.06 6.83 -7.72
CA ARG A 142 9.77 6.84 -6.27
C ARG A 142 8.55 6.01 -5.93
N GLN A 143 7.50 6.08 -6.73
CA GLN A 143 6.27 5.27 -6.56
C GLN A 143 6.57 3.77 -6.62
N ARG A 144 7.27 3.32 -7.66
CA ARG A 144 7.63 1.91 -7.82
C ARG A 144 8.53 1.41 -6.68
N ILE A 145 9.46 2.24 -6.19
CA ILE A 145 10.29 1.90 -5.04
C ILE A 145 9.46 1.80 -3.75
N ALA A 146 8.51 2.71 -3.52
CA ALA A 146 7.61 2.63 -2.38
C ALA A 146 6.78 1.35 -2.39
N LEU A 147 6.35 0.92 -3.58
CA LEU A 147 5.63 -0.34 -3.75
C LEU A 147 6.55 -1.56 -3.52
N ALA A 148 7.78 -1.56 -4.06
CA ALA A 148 8.77 -2.61 -3.79
C ALA A 148 9.06 -2.74 -2.29
N ARG A 149 9.16 -1.61 -1.57
CA ARG A 149 9.31 -1.58 -0.10
C ARG A 149 8.12 -2.21 0.61
N ALA A 150 6.89 -1.88 0.19
CA ALA A 150 5.68 -2.45 0.78
C ALA A 150 5.59 -3.97 0.54
N LEU A 151 5.99 -4.43 -0.64
CA LEU A 151 6.01 -5.86 -1.01
C LEU A 151 7.12 -6.66 -0.32
N ALA A 152 8.21 -6.01 0.10
CA ALA A 152 9.35 -6.70 0.71
C ALA A 152 8.98 -7.51 1.95
N VAL A 153 8.00 -7.07 2.72
CA VAL A 153 7.52 -7.75 3.93
C VAL A 153 6.48 -8.85 3.65
N GLU A 154 6.18 -9.11 2.36
CA GLU A 154 5.19 -10.12 1.90
C GLU A 154 3.81 -9.88 2.49
N PRO A 155 3.22 -8.71 2.27
CA PRO A 155 1.91 -8.39 2.83
C PRO A 155 0.82 -9.26 2.21
N LYS A 156 -0.21 -9.59 2.99
CA LYS A 156 -1.41 -10.28 2.51
C LYS A 156 -2.42 -9.32 1.89
N VAL A 157 -2.31 -8.04 2.24
CA VAL A 157 -3.14 -6.94 1.73
C VAL A 157 -2.24 -5.77 1.35
N LEU A 158 -2.49 -5.14 0.21
CA LEU A 158 -1.78 -3.97 -0.28
C LEU A 158 -2.73 -2.77 -0.34
N LEU A 159 -2.39 -1.70 0.34
CA LEU A 159 -3.17 -0.48 0.41
C LEU A 159 -2.39 0.68 -0.22
N LEU A 160 -2.99 1.34 -1.21
CA LEU A 160 -2.36 2.39 -2.00
C LEU A 160 -3.18 3.68 -1.91
N ASP A 161 -2.62 4.72 -1.29
CA ASP A 161 -3.27 6.01 -1.12
C ASP A 161 -2.88 6.95 -2.27
N GLU A 162 -3.80 7.18 -3.21
CA GLU A 162 -3.61 8.00 -4.42
C GLU A 162 -2.30 7.68 -5.19
N PRO A 163 -2.09 6.42 -5.61
CA PRO A 163 -0.80 6.01 -6.15
C PRO A 163 -0.41 6.73 -7.46
N PHE A 164 -1.33 7.40 -8.12
CA PHE A 164 -1.11 8.03 -9.42
C PHE A 164 -1.16 9.57 -9.38
N GLY A 165 -1.50 10.17 -8.23
CA GLY A 165 -1.89 11.58 -8.12
C GLY A 165 -0.84 12.62 -8.51
N ALA A 166 0.45 12.35 -8.31
CA ALA A 166 1.54 13.32 -8.51
C ALA A 166 2.35 13.07 -9.80
N LEU A 167 1.78 12.37 -10.79
CA LEU A 167 2.48 11.93 -11.98
C LEU A 167 1.94 12.60 -13.24
N ASP A 168 2.81 12.82 -14.24
CA ASP A 168 2.38 13.22 -15.58
C ASP A 168 1.56 12.12 -16.27
N ALA A 169 0.76 12.49 -17.28
CA ALA A 169 -0.20 11.59 -17.93
C ALA A 169 0.44 10.33 -18.52
N LYS A 170 1.65 10.45 -19.09
CA LYS A 170 2.36 9.30 -19.70
C LYS A 170 2.82 8.32 -18.63
N VAL A 171 3.50 8.82 -17.60
CA VAL A 171 4.00 8.00 -16.48
C VAL A 171 2.83 7.37 -15.71
N ARG A 172 1.73 8.09 -15.53
CA ARG A 172 0.51 7.57 -14.90
C ARG A 172 -0.06 6.37 -15.66
N LYS A 173 -0.19 6.48 -17.00
CA LYS A 173 -0.68 5.38 -17.85
C LYS A 173 0.24 4.15 -17.81
N GLU A 174 1.54 4.36 -17.85
CA GLU A 174 2.52 3.26 -17.75
C GLU A 174 2.43 2.58 -16.38
N LEU A 175 2.29 3.35 -15.29
CA LEU A 175 2.20 2.83 -13.94
C LEU A 175 0.90 2.06 -13.68
N ARG A 176 -0.25 2.52 -14.20
CA ARG A 176 -1.53 1.79 -14.13
C ARG A 176 -1.42 0.40 -14.76
N ARG A 177 -0.93 0.34 -15.99
CA ARG A 177 -0.72 -0.94 -16.71
C ARG A 177 0.25 -1.86 -15.99
N TRP A 178 1.28 -1.27 -15.39
CA TRP A 178 2.25 -2.03 -14.63
C TRP A 178 1.65 -2.55 -13.31
N LEU A 179 0.87 -1.75 -12.58
CA LEU A 179 0.20 -2.17 -11.35
C LEU A 179 -0.79 -3.31 -11.61
N ARG A 180 -1.55 -3.23 -12.72
CA ARG A 180 -2.45 -4.30 -13.14
C ARG A 180 -1.70 -5.61 -13.37
N ARG A 181 -0.63 -5.58 -14.14
CA ARG A 181 0.20 -6.78 -14.39
C ARG A 181 0.79 -7.34 -13.09
N LEU A 182 1.28 -6.48 -12.21
CA LEU A 182 1.81 -6.88 -10.91
C LEU A 182 0.74 -7.57 -10.06
N HIS A 183 -0.48 -7.05 -10.07
CA HIS A 183 -1.61 -7.67 -9.38
C HIS A 183 -1.94 -9.05 -9.97
N ASP A 184 -1.99 -9.17 -11.30
CA ASP A 184 -2.23 -10.43 -12.00
C ASP A 184 -1.15 -11.49 -11.70
N GLU A 185 0.09 -11.08 -11.44
CA GLU A 185 1.20 -11.97 -11.08
C GLU A 185 1.18 -12.39 -9.60
N LEU A 186 0.88 -11.47 -8.70
CA LEU A 186 1.01 -11.70 -7.24
C LEU A 186 -0.29 -12.14 -6.56
N HIS A 187 -1.44 -11.83 -7.13
CA HIS A 187 -2.78 -12.14 -6.59
C HIS A 187 -2.96 -11.67 -5.13
N VAL A 188 -2.31 -10.57 -4.75
CA VAL A 188 -2.46 -9.96 -3.42
C VAL A 188 -3.72 -9.11 -3.41
N THR A 189 -4.58 -9.28 -2.39
CA THR A 189 -5.75 -8.41 -2.20
C THR A 189 -5.28 -6.96 -2.11
N SER A 190 -5.75 -6.12 -3.01
CA SER A 190 -5.25 -4.76 -3.16
C SER A 190 -6.39 -3.74 -3.16
N ILE A 191 -6.20 -2.64 -2.44
CA ILE A 191 -7.15 -1.51 -2.43
C ILE A 191 -6.37 -0.25 -2.77
N PHE A 192 -6.84 0.51 -3.74
CA PHE A 192 -6.28 1.82 -4.03
C PHE A 192 -7.33 2.92 -4.00
N VAL A 193 -6.91 4.10 -3.57
CA VAL A 193 -7.74 5.30 -3.53
C VAL A 193 -7.45 6.14 -4.76
N THR A 194 -8.49 6.62 -5.42
CA THR A 194 -8.38 7.57 -6.52
C THR A 194 -9.57 8.54 -6.53
N HIS A 195 -9.39 9.68 -7.19
CA HIS A 195 -10.46 10.62 -7.54
C HIS A 195 -10.73 10.62 -9.05
N ASP A 196 -10.00 9.82 -9.82
CA ASP A 196 -10.06 9.74 -11.28
C ASP A 196 -10.75 8.44 -11.72
N GLN A 197 -11.84 8.57 -12.51
CA GLN A 197 -12.62 7.44 -13.00
C GLN A 197 -11.84 6.57 -13.98
N GLU A 198 -10.97 7.16 -14.81
CA GLU A 198 -10.14 6.40 -15.75
C GLU A 198 -9.16 5.50 -15.00
N GLU A 199 -8.60 5.99 -13.87
CA GLU A 199 -7.72 5.17 -13.03
C GLU A 199 -8.46 3.96 -12.45
N ALA A 200 -9.71 4.15 -12.02
CA ALA A 200 -10.50 3.07 -11.44
C ALA A 200 -10.91 1.99 -12.46
N LEU A 201 -11.02 2.35 -13.75
CA LEU A 201 -11.44 1.43 -14.81
C LEU A 201 -10.27 0.71 -15.50
N GLU A 202 -9.08 1.32 -15.54
CA GLU A 202 -7.91 0.77 -16.25
C GLU A 202 -7.00 -0.11 -15.38
N VAL A 203 -7.17 -0.10 -14.05
CA VAL A 203 -6.46 -0.94 -13.08
C VAL A 203 -7.39 -2.06 -12.59
#